data_587a80edfe1b68f288e14b3d27ea1efa
#
_entry.id   587a80edfe1b68f288e14b3d27ea1efa
#
_cell.length_a   1.000
_cell.length_b   1.000
_cell.length_c   1.000
_cell.angle_alpha   90.00
_cell.angle_beta   90.00
_cell.angle_gamma   90.00
#
_symmetry.space_group_name_H-M   'P 1'
#
loop_
_entity.id
_entity.type
_entity.pdbx_description
1 polymer ?
#
loop_
_entity_poly.entity_id
_entity_poly.type
_entity_poly.pdbx_seq_one_letter_code
_entity_poly.pdbx_strand_id
1 'polypeptide(L)'
;MERKFNKGDIVQHFKREKMTEEQLKEEPNVYLYEIIGTARHTENQEELLIYKPLYKTDCVEGVDFVARPLEMFMSEVDHVKYPEIKQKYRFELKK
;
A
#
# COMPACT_ATOMS: atom_id res chain seq x y z
N MET A 1 -3.36 -12.17 16.15
CA MET A 1 -3.02 -12.81 14.86
C MET A 1 -2.37 -11.79 13.94
N GLU A 2 -1.15 -12.04 13.51
CA GLU A 2 -0.44 -11.12 12.66
C GLU A 2 -0.93 -11.22 11.22
N ARG A 3 -1.15 -10.06 10.61
CA ARG A 3 -1.42 -10.02 9.18
C ARG A 3 -0.11 -10.23 8.43
N LYS A 4 -0.18 -10.95 7.34
CA LYS A 4 1.00 -11.18 6.52
C LYS A 4 0.60 -11.11 5.05
N PHE A 5 1.40 -10.38 4.26
CA PHE A 5 1.23 -10.34 2.82
C PHE A 5 2.28 -11.23 2.16
N ASN A 6 1.89 -11.88 1.10
CA ASN A 6 2.76 -12.76 0.34
C ASN A 6 3.15 -12.09 -0.98
N LYS A 7 4.29 -12.51 -1.53
CA LYS A 7 4.73 -12.04 -2.84
C LYS A 7 3.61 -12.27 -3.87
N GLY A 8 3.31 -11.22 -4.62
CA GLY A 8 2.27 -11.26 -5.64
C GLY A 8 0.89 -10.82 -5.15
N ASP A 9 0.70 -10.66 -3.84
CA ASP A 9 -0.57 -10.16 -3.33
C ASP A 9 -0.82 -8.74 -3.81
N ILE A 10 -2.08 -8.45 -4.12
CA ILE A 10 -2.50 -7.10 -4.49
C ILE A 10 -3.18 -6.47 -3.28
N VAL A 11 -2.71 -5.29 -2.89
CA VAL A 11 -3.25 -4.56 -1.75
C VAL A 11 -3.78 -3.21 -2.21
N GLN A 12 -4.72 -2.64 -1.43
CA GLN A 12 -5.27 -1.33 -1.70
C GLN A 12 -4.96 -0.38 -0.54
N HIS A 13 -4.58 0.85 -0.89
CA HIS A 13 -4.41 1.92 0.07
C HIS A 13 -5.78 2.46 0.48
N PHE A 14 -5.94 2.90 1.73
CA PHE A 14 -7.23 3.36 2.24
C PHE A 14 -7.82 4.54 1.44
N LYS A 15 -6.98 5.36 0.82
CA LYS A 15 -7.47 6.50 0.03
C LYS A 15 -8.29 6.08 -1.19
N ARG A 16 -8.20 4.81 -1.61
CA ARG A 16 -9.03 4.30 -2.69
C ARG A 16 -10.52 4.37 -2.34
N GLU A 17 -10.86 4.29 -1.05
CA GLU A 17 -12.25 4.43 -0.59
C GLU A 17 -12.89 5.77 -0.98
N LYS A 18 -12.07 6.80 -1.13
CA LYS A 18 -12.55 8.15 -1.46
C LYS A 18 -12.76 8.38 -2.95
N MET A 19 -12.39 7.41 -3.79
CA MET A 19 -12.54 7.55 -5.23
C MET A 19 -14.00 7.34 -5.63
N THR A 20 -14.47 8.18 -6.56
CA THR A 20 -15.81 8.04 -7.12
C THR A 20 -15.84 6.86 -8.10
N GLU A 21 -17.05 6.38 -8.43
CA GLU A 21 -17.21 5.32 -9.42
C GLU A 21 -16.61 5.74 -10.77
N GLU A 22 -16.77 7.00 -11.13
CA GLU A 22 -16.22 7.54 -12.38
C GLU A 22 -14.69 7.48 -12.38
N GLN A 23 -14.06 7.90 -11.28
CA GLN A 23 -12.61 7.85 -11.15
C GLN A 23 -12.10 6.41 -11.23
N LEU A 24 -12.81 5.48 -10.60
CA LEU A 24 -12.44 4.06 -10.63
C LEU A 24 -12.58 3.46 -12.02
N LYS A 25 -13.52 3.94 -12.84
CA LYS A 25 -13.67 3.50 -14.21
C LYS A 25 -12.54 4.00 -15.09
N GLU A 26 -12.13 5.25 -14.91
CA GLU A 26 -11.07 5.86 -15.70
C GLU A 26 -9.69 5.31 -15.32
N GLU A 27 -9.46 5.10 -14.04
CA GLU A 27 -8.18 4.62 -13.52
C GLU A 27 -8.41 3.51 -12.49
N PRO A 28 -8.75 2.30 -12.96
CA PRO A 28 -9.16 1.22 -12.06
C PRO A 28 -8.06 0.72 -11.13
N ASN A 29 -6.80 1.01 -11.41
CA ASN A 29 -5.68 0.52 -10.61
C ASN A 29 -5.10 1.55 -9.64
N VAL A 30 -5.68 2.77 -9.57
CA VAL A 30 -5.17 3.80 -8.64
C VAL A 30 -5.27 3.32 -7.21
N TYR A 31 -4.18 3.51 -6.44
CA TYR A 31 -4.02 3.05 -5.06
C TYR A 31 -4.01 1.54 -4.90
N LEU A 32 -3.73 0.80 -5.99
CA LEU A 32 -3.45 -0.63 -5.91
C LEU A 32 -1.94 -0.87 -6.04
N TYR A 33 -1.45 -1.84 -5.29
CA TYR A 33 -0.01 -2.15 -5.23
C TYR A 33 0.20 -3.65 -5.20
N GLU A 34 1.28 -4.10 -5.82
CA GLU A 34 1.67 -5.50 -5.77
C GLU A 34 2.79 -5.68 -4.75
N ILE A 35 2.66 -6.67 -3.89
CA ILE A 35 3.70 -7.00 -2.90
C ILE A 35 4.82 -7.73 -3.60
N ILE A 36 6.04 -7.22 -3.49
CA ILE A 36 7.23 -7.85 -4.06
C ILE A 36 7.92 -8.73 -3.02
N GLY A 37 7.98 -8.28 -1.78
CA GLY A 37 8.60 -9.05 -0.70
C GLY A 37 9.05 -8.14 0.43
N THR A 38 9.89 -8.69 1.30
CA THR A 38 10.48 -7.93 2.40
C THR A 38 11.99 -7.85 2.22
N ALA A 39 12.59 -6.83 2.86
CA ALA A 39 14.03 -6.62 2.80
C ALA A 39 14.49 -6.04 4.12
N ARG A 40 15.81 -6.17 4.39
CA ARG A 40 16.44 -5.59 5.57
C ARG A 40 17.20 -4.34 5.17
N HIS A 41 16.96 -3.24 5.86
CA HIS A 41 17.76 -2.04 5.65
C HIS A 41 19.13 -2.30 6.25
N THR A 42 20.17 -2.26 5.43
CA THR A 42 21.50 -2.68 5.88
C THR A 42 22.15 -1.75 6.91
N GLU A 43 21.72 -0.52 7.00
CA GLU A 43 22.31 0.44 7.94
C GLU A 43 21.67 0.40 9.31
N ASN A 44 20.34 0.32 9.40
CA ASN A 44 19.66 0.35 10.68
C ASN A 44 18.96 -0.95 11.04
N GLN A 45 19.07 -1.98 10.19
CA GLN A 45 18.51 -3.32 10.40
C GLN A 45 16.96 -3.32 10.43
N GLU A 46 16.33 -2.26 9.97
CA GLU A 46 14.89 -2.17 9.90
C GLU A 46 14.34 -3.07 8.80
N GLU A 47 13.22 -3.71 9.08
CA GLU A 47 12.55 -4.54 8.08
C GLU A 47 11.67 -3.65 7.18
N LEU A 48 11.83 -3.81 5.87
CA LEU A 48 11.11 -3.02 4.88
C LEU A 48 10.18 -3.91 4.07
N LEU A 49 9.03 -3.37 3.69
CA LEU A 49 8.16 -4.02 2.71
C LEU A 49 8.42 -3.38 1.36
N ILE A 50 8.71 -4.22 0.36
CA ILE A 50 8.97 -3.79 -1.00
C ILE A 50 7.70 -4.02 -1.81
N TYR A 51 7.25 -3.00 -2.52
CA TYR A 51 6.01 -3.10 -3.28
C TYR A 51 6.09 -2.23 -4.53
N LYS A 52 5.14 -2.43 -5.42
CA LYS A 52 5.11 -1.76 -6.72
C LYS A 52 3.72 -1.19 -6.97
N PRO A 53 3.59 0.12 -7.21
CA PRO A 53 2.30 0.67 -7.63
C PRO A 53 1.85 0.08 -8.95
N LEU A 54 0.56 -0.22 -9.06
CA LEU A 54 -0.04 -0.75 -10.29
C LEU A 54 -0.67 0.35 -11.13
N TYR A 55 -0.35 1.60 -10.81
CA TYR A 55 -0.84 2.77 -11.54
C TYR A 55 0.33 3.74 -11.74
N LYS A 56 0.15 4.67 -12.65
CA LYS A 56 1.20 5.65 -12.95
C LYS A 56 1.31 6.65 -11.80
N THR A 57 2.50 6.76 -11.23
CA THR A 57 2.78 7.66 -10.12
C THR A 57 4.27 8.00 -10.11
N ASP A 58 4.58 9.22 -9.64
CA ASP A 58 5.96 9.70 -9.61
C ASP A 58 6.83 8.97 -8.59
N CYS A 59 6.23 8.29 -7.62
CA CYS A 59 7.00 7.65 -6.55
C CYS A 59 7.91 6.52 -7.02
N VAL A 60 7.68 5.97 -8.21
CA VAL A 60 8.56 4.95 -8.80
C VAL A 60 9.40 5.48 -9.96
N GLU A 61 9.38 6.78 -10.19
CA GLU A 61 10.16 7.35 -11.28
C GLU A 61 11.65 7.13 -11.01
N GLY A 62 12.32 6.48 -11.98
CA GLY A 62 13.75 6.22 -11.88
C GLY A 62 14.13 5.00 -11.04
N VAL A 63 13.16 4.27 -10.49
CA VAL A 63 13.41 3.05 -9.70
C VAL A 63 12.43 1.96 -10.11
N ASP A 64 12.74 0.72 -9.73
CA ASP A 64 11.88 -0.42 -10.06
C ASP A 64 10.76 -0.60 -9.05
N PHE A 65 11.05 -0.42 -7.78
CA PHE A 65 10.12 -0.67 -6.68
C PHE A 65 10.25 0.43 -5.64
N VAL A 66 9.28 0.48 -4.73
CA VAL A 66 9.34 1.37 -3.58
C VAL A 66 9.36 0.55 -2.30
N ALA A 67 9.78 1.16 -1.21
CA ALA A 67 9.91 0.49 0.08
C ALA A 67 9.33 1.37 1.18
N ARG A 68 8.79 0.71 2.20
CA ARG A 68 8.27 1.40 3.38
C ARG A 68 8.60 0.54 4.59
N PRO A 69 8.91 1.14 5.75
CA PRO A 69 9.08 0.32 6.96
C PRO A 69 7.88 -0.59 7.15
N LEU A 70 8.14 -1.88 7.41
CA LEU A 70 7.07 -2.87 7.51
C LEU A 70 6.03 -2.46 8.56
N GLU A 71 6.49 -2.00 9.71
CA GLU A 71 5.61 -1.55 10.78
C GLU A 71 4.66 -0.45 10.32
N MET A 72 5.17 0.52 9.57
CA MET A 72 4.36 1.61 9.04
C MET A 72 3.37 1.10 7.99
N PHE A 73 3.82 0.22 7.11
CA PHE A 73 2.96 -0.36 6.07
C PHE A 73 1.79 -1.14 6.68
N MET A 74 2.03 -1.84 7.79
CA MET A 74 1.03 -2.67 8.45
C MET A 74 0.16 -1.89 9.45
N SER A 75 0.42 -0.60 9.63
CA SER A 75 -0.29 0.18 10.64
C SER A 75 -1.74 0.48 10.26
N GLU A 76 -2.52 0.86 11.27
CA GLU A 76 -3.91 1.23 11.07
C GLU A 76 -4.03 2.63 10.47
N VAL A 77 -5.16 2.87 9.80
CA VAL A 77 -5.53 4.20 9.35
C VAL A 77 -5.72 5.09 10.58
N ASP A 78 -5.28 6.33 10.49
CA ASP A 78 -5.54 7.33 11.53
C ASP A 78 -7.00 7.78 11.40
N HIS A 79 -7.89 7.13 12.15
CA HIS A 79 -9.33 7.40 12.08
C HIS A 79 -9.73 8.70 12.76
N VAL A 80 -8.81 9.35 13.48
CA VAL A 80 -9.04 10.70 13.99
C VAL A 80 -8.92 11.70 12.84
N LYS A 81 -7.89 11.51 12.00
CA LYS A 81 -7.66 12.36 10.83
C LYS A 81 -8.62 12.02 9.67
N TYR A 82 -8.98 10.75 9.54
CA TYR A 82 -9.84 10.25 8.46
C TYR A 82 -11.03 9.49 9.04
N PRO A 83 -11.96 10.17 9.73
CA PRO A 83 -13.05 9.47 10.41
C PRO A 83 -14.05 8.80 9.47
N GLU A 84 -14.11 9.20 8.21
CA GLU A 84 -15.02 8.64 7.21
C GLU A 84 -14.51 7.35 6.58
N ILE A 85 -13.22 7.02 6.77
CA ILE A 85 -12.63 5.81 6.18
C ILE A 85 -13.07 4.58 6.96
N LYS A 86 -13.58 3.58 6.26
CA LYS A 86 -14.03 2.32 6.84
C LYS A 86 -12.92 1.29 6.94
N GLN A 87 -11.95 1.33 6.03
CA GLN A 87 -10.82 0.41 6.03
C GLN A 87 -10.03 0.59 7.33
N LYS A 88 -9.73 -0.51 8.01
CA LYS A 88 -9.03 -0.47 9.29
C LYS A 88 -7.55 -0.14 9.13
N TYR A 89 -6.88 -0.79 8.20
CA TYR A 89 -5.45 -0.67 8.00
C TYR A 89 -5.13 0.18 6.77
N ARG A 90 -3.95 0.79 6.76
CA ARG A 90 -3.52 1.62 5.64
C ARG A 90 -3.52 0.84 4.32
N PHE A 91 -3.15 -0.43 4.38
CA PHE A 91 -3.13 -1.33 3.23
C PHE A 91 -3.84 -2.62 3.60
N GLU A 92 -4.76 -3.05 2.75
CA GLU A 92 -5.48 -4.31 2.94
C GLU A 92 -5.57 -5.05 1.60
N LEU A 93 -5.74 -6.37 1.66
CA LEU A 93 -5.85 -7.16 0.44
C LEU A 93 -7.00 -6.67 -0.41
N LYS A 94 -6.76 -6.56 -1.71
CA LYS A 94 -7.79 -6.21 -2.68
C LYS A 94 -8.68 -7.43 -2.90
N LYS A 95 -9.96 -7.24 -2.69
CA LYS A 95 -10.96 -8.30 -2.88
C LYS A 95 -11.61 -8.22 -4.24
#